data_7ceb28f4f0da1211ce05ea1ef2d5cbc4
#
_entry.id   7ceb28f4f0da1211ce05ea1ef2d5cbc4
#
_cell.length_a   1.000
_cell.length_b   1.000
_cell.length_c   1.000
_cell.angle_alpha   90.00
_cell.angle_beta   90.00
_cell.angle_gamma   90.00
#
_symmetry.space_group_name_H-M   'P 1'
#
loop_
_entity.id
_entity.type
_entity.pdbx_description
1 polymer ?
#
loop_
_entity_poly.entity_id
_entity_poly.type
_entity_poly.pdbx_seq_one_letter_code
_entity_poly.pdbx_strand_id
1 'polypeptide(L)'
;AQSFKAKGFTLALVGGPVRDALLGRLGNDLDFTTNALPQESKKILNEWAENVWDTGIAFGTVAGKRGDTTVEVTTFRTEHYDANSRKPTVEYGKDINGDLSRRDFTVNAMALELTTDKPEFIDPFNGLQDLAEKTLRTPGLPNDSFNDDPLRMMRAARFASQLDFEIEPAVLNSIKELAHRISIISAERVRDEFTKILMSSNPRKGITLLVDTGLADLVLPEIPKLRLEVDEHHHHKDVYEHSITVLEQAIEHEDRLGGPNLVI
;
A
#
# COMPACT_ATOMS: atom_id res chain seq x y z
N ALA A 1 -7.96 13.31 -18.03
CA ALA A 1 -7.41 14.63 -17.69
C ALA A 1 -8.17 15.76 -18.41
N GLN A 2 -8.36 15.71 -19.74
CA GLN A 2 -8.98 16.79 -20.51
C GLN A 2 -10.36 17.20 -19.99
N SER A 3 -11.21 16.25 -19.58
CA SER A 3 -12.54 16.53 -19.06
C SER A 3 -12.51 17.28 -17.72
N PHE A 4 -11.52 16.97 -16.86
CA PHE A 4 -11.29 17.72 -15.61
C PHE A 4 -10.78 19.13 -15.89
N LYS A 5 -9.76 19.27 -16.77
CA LYS A 5 -9.21 20.56 -17.19
C LYS A 5 -10.30 21.48 -17.78
N ALA A 6 -11.17 20.95 -18.64
CA ALA A 6 -12.25 21.71 -19.27
C ALA A 6 -13.27 22.25 -18.26
N LYS A 7 -13.42 21.61 -17.10
CA LYS A 7 -14.29 22.04 -16.00
C LYS A 7 -13.56 22.84 -14.92
N GLY A 8 -12.25 23.15 -15.11
CA GLY A 8 -11.44 23.96 -14.21
C GLY A 8 -10.88 23.20 -13.01
N PHE A 9 -10.88 21.86 -13.07
CA PHE A 9 -10.35 21.03 -12.00
C PHE A 9 -8.95 20.50 -12.35
N THR A 10 -8.13 20.30 -11.33
CA THR A 10 -6.85 19.58 -11.43
C THR A 10 -7.07 18.08 -11.37
N LEU A 11 -6.20 17.32 -12.03
CA LEU A 11 -6.15 15.85 -11.93
C LEU A 11 -4.71 15.39 -11.98
N ALA A 12 -4.28 14.65 -10.98
CA ALA A 12 -2.95 14.07 -10.93
C ALA A 12 -3.03 12.55 -10.75
N LEU A 13 -2.23 11.81 -11.51
CA LEU A 13 -1.94 10.40 -11.25
C LEU A 13 -1.11 10.32 -9.96
N VAL A 14 -1.41 9.39 -9.05
CA VAL A 14 -0.74 9.33 -7.74
C VAL A 14 -0.45 7.90 -7.29
N GLY A 15 0.44 7.78 -6.31
CA GLY A 15 0.60 6.55 -5.55
C GLY A 15 1.29 5.42 -6.30
N GLY A 16 0.75 4.21 -6.13
CA GLY A 16 1.25 3.00 -6.79
C GLY A 16 1.46 3.13 -8.29
N PRO A 17 0.49 3.66 -9.05
CA PRO A 17 0.62 3.88 -10.49
C PRO A 17 1.81 4.75 -10.90
N VAL A 18 2.12 5.83 -10.16
CA VAL A 18 3.31 6.67 -10.45
C VAL A 18 4.60 5.90 -10.20
N ARG A 19 4.70 5.23 -9.05
CA ARG A 19 5.84 4.35 -8.74
C ARG A 19 6.02 3.27 -9.81
N ASP A 20 4.95 2.58 -10.17
CA ASP A 20 5.01 1.45 -11.10
C ASP A 20 5.29 1.92 -12.54
N ALA A 21 4.86 3.13 -12.93
CA ALA A 21 5.27 3.75 -14.18
C ALA A 21 6.78 4.03 -14.21
N LEU A 22 7.34 4.56 -13.13
CA LEU A 22 8.79 4.80 -13.00
C LEU A 22 9.60 3.51 -13.03
N LEU A 23 9.03 2.40 -12.55
CA LEU A 23 9.61 1.05 -12.62
C LEU A 23 9.35 0.33 -13.96
N GLY A 24 8.67 0.97 -14.92
CA GLY A 24 8.37 0.39 -16.23
C GLY A 24 7.30 -0.70 -16.23
N ARG A 25 6.44 -0.75 -15.21
CA ARG A 25 5.40 -1.78 -15.03
C ARG A 25 4.01 -1.23 -14.71
N LEU A 26 3.66 -0.08 -15.29
CA LEU A 26 2.33 0.53 -15.12
C LEU A 26 1.23 -0.45 -15.55
N GLY A 27 0.28 -0.71 -14.64
CA GLY A 27 -0.91 -1.52 -14.88
C GLY A 27 -2.09 -0.71 -15.37
N ASN A 28 -3.26 -1.35 -15.37
CA ASN A 28 -4.52 -0.77 -15.83
C ASN A 28 -5.38 -0.20 -14.69
N ASP A 29 -4.97 -0.36 -13.44
CA ASP A 29 -5.62 0.22 -12.27
C ASP A 29 -4.91 1.53 -11.92
N LEU A 30 -5.58 2.66 -12.13
CA LEU A 30 -4.98 3.98 -12.05
C LEU A 30 -5.66 4.79 -10.94
N ASP A 31 -4.85 5.26 -10.00
CA ASP A 31 -5.27 6.13 -8.90
C ASP A 31 -5.01 7.59 -9.26
N PHE A 32 -6.04 8.40 -9.16
CA PHE A 32 -5.95 9.84 -9.36
C PHE A 32 -6.38 10.60 -8.12
N THR A 33 -5.86 11.81 -7.99
CA THR A 33 -6.31 12.78 -7.00
C THR A 33 -6.68 14.10 -7.68
N THR A 34 -7.66 14.84 -7.11
CA THR A 34 -8.24 16.02 -7.73
C THR A 34 -8.73 17.02 -6.67
N ASN A 35 -8.85 18.31 -7.05
CA ASN A 35 -9.57 19.30 -6.25
C ASN A 35 -11.09 19.32 -6.51
N ALA A 36 -11.60 18.51 -7.46
CA ALA A 36 -13.03 18.35 -7.68
C ALA A 36 -13.67 17.61 -6.50
N LEU A 37 -14.85 18.03 -6.07
CA LEU A 37 -15.64 17.28 -5.10
C LEU A 37 -16.14 15.95 -5.70
N PRO A 38 -16.42 14.92 -4.87
CA PRO A 38 -16.78 13.60 -5.37
C PRO A 38 -17.98 13.60 -6.35
N GLN A 39 -18.96 14.49 -6.12
CA GLN A 39 -20.12 14.62 -7.00
C GLN A 39 -19.75 15.15 -8.39
N GLU A 40 -18.76 16.07 -8.46
CA GLU A 40 -18.26 16.58 -9.75
C GLU A 40 -17.41 15.51 -10.46
N SER A 41 -16.56 14.81 -9.71
CA SER A 41 -15.79 13.67 -10.23
C SER A 41 -16.72 12.59 -10.81
N LYS A 42 -17.82 12.27 -10.11
CA LYS A 42 -18.83 11.32 -10.57
C LYS A 42 -19.48 11.74 -11.89
N LYS A 43 -19.85 13.03 -12.02
CA LYS A 43 -20.40 13.56 -13.26
C LYS A 43 -19.42 13.43 -14.43
N ILE A 44 -18.15 13.77 -14.20
CA ILE A 44 -17.11 13.68 -15.21
C ILE A 44 -16.85 12.22 -15.62
N LEU A 45 -16.78 11.30 -14.64
CA LEU A 45 -16.57 9.89 -14.92
C LEU A 45 -17.74 9.27 -15.69
N ASN A 46 -18.98 9.65 -15.42
CA ASN A 46 -20.16 9.19 -16.17
C ASN A 46 -20.12 9.57 -17.67
N GLU A 47 -19.39 10.64 -18.04
CA GLU A 47 -19.20 11.02 -19.44
C GLU A 47 -18.13 10.18 -20.15
N TRP A 48 -17.24 9.53 -19.35
CA TRP A 48 -16.07 8.82 -19.88
C TRP A 48 -16.15 7.29 -19.72
N ALA A 49 -16.64 6.79 -18.58
CA ALA A 49 -16.62 5.39 -18.19
C ALA A 49 -17.87 4.65 -18.65
N GLU A 50 -17.75 3.36 -18.91
CA GLU A 50 -18.87 2.46 -19.19
C GLU A 50 -19.62 2.10 -17.90
N ASN A 51 -18.90 2.01 -16.78
CA ASN A 51 -19.44 1.75 -15.46
C ASN A 51 -18.81 2.73 -14.45
N VAL A 52 -19.64 3.31 -13.58
CA VAL A 52 -19.19 4.19 -12.49
C VAL A 52 -19.80 3.71 -11.19
N TRP A 53 -18.99 3.61 -10.14
CA TRP A 53 -19.46 3.27 -8.81
C TRP A 53 -18.86 4.23 -7.76
N ASP A 54 -19.61 4.41 -6.68
CA ASP A 54 -19.35 5.41 -5.64
C ASP A 54 -19.31 4.84 -4.22
N THR A 55 -19.02 3.54 -4.12
CA THR A 55 -18.86 2.86 -2.81
C THR A 55 -17.88 3.56 -1.87
N GLY A 56 -16.91 4.28 -2.42
CA GLY A 56 -15.92 5.08 -1.69
C GLY A 56 -16.29 6.56 -1.50
N ILE A 57 -17.49 7.00 -1.91
CA ILE A 57 -17.84 8.44 -1.94
C ILE A 57 -17.80 9.10 -0.55
N ALA A 58 -18.12 8.35 0.50
CA ALA A 58 -18.01 8.81 1.89
C ALA A 58 -16.57 9.16 2.29
N PHE A 59 -15.59 8.61 1.56
CA PHE A 59 -14.15 8.87 1.74
C PHE A 59 -13.57 9.72 0.61
N GLY A 60 -14.43 10.33 -0.21
CA GLY A 60 -14.01 11.21 -1.28
C GLY A 60 -13.63 10.52 -2.58
N THR A 61 -13.83 9.20 -2.73
CA THR A 61 -13.41 8.41 -3.88
C THR A 61 -14.59 8.01 -4.76
N VAL A 62 -14.43 8.17 -6.07
CA VAL A 62 -15.34 7.68 -7.11
C VAL A 62 -14.51 6.86 -8.10
N ALA A 63 -15.01 5.70 -8.49
CA ALA A 63 -14.33 4.83 -9.42
C ALA A 63 -15.11 4.70 -10.74
N GLY A 64 -14.38 4.42 -11.83
CA GLY A 64 -14.97 4.17 -13.13
C GLY A 64 -14.12 3.19 -13.94
N LYS A 65 -14.79 2.43 -14.83
CA LYS A 65 -14.12 1.47 -15.70
C LYS A 65 -14.48 1.73 -17.15
N ARG A 66 -13.48 1.64 -18.03
CA ARG A 66 -13.63 1.69 -19.49
C ARG A 66 -12.70 0.66 -20.12
N GLY A 67 -13.26 -0.31 -20.82
CA GLY A 67 -12.50 -1.46 -21.31
C GLY A 67 -11.80 -2.17 -20.14
N ASP A 68 -10.49 -2.39 -20.25
CA ASP A 68 -9.68 -3.02 -19.20
C ASP A 68 -9.12 -2.02 -18.19
N THR A 69 -9.32 -0.71 -18.37
CA THR A 69 -8.78 0.33 -17.50
C THR A 69 -9.78 0.69 -16.41
N THR A 70 -9.36 0.55 -15.17
CA THR A 70 -10.06 1.03 -13.97
C THR A 70 -9.38 2.32 -13.49
N VAL A 71 -10.18 3.31 -13.13
CA VAL A 71 -9.70 4.56 -12.54
C VAL A 71 -10.39 4.80 -11.21
N GLU A 72 -9.63 5.18 -10.20
CA GLU A 72 -10.14 5.69 -8.94
C GLU A 72 -9.75 7.17 -8.82
N VAL A 73 -10.72 8.03 -8.58
CA VAL A 73 -10.52 9.47 -8.45
C VAL A 73 -10.91 9.88 -7.05
N THR A 74 -9.92 10.31 -6.27
CA THR A 74 -10.11 10.76 -4.89
C THR A 74 -9.96 12.28 -4.80
N THR A 75 -10.90 12.94 -4.16
CA THR A 75 -10.78 14.37 -3.84
C THR A 75 -9.63 14.60 -2.86
N PHE A 76 -8.82 15.64 -3.06
CA PHE A 76 -7.79 16.05 -2.10
C PHE A 76 -8.38 16.08 -0.69
N ARG A 77 -7.74 15.43 0.24
CA ARG A 77 -8.25 15.34 1.61
C ARG A 77 -7.11 15.35 2.63
N THR A 78 -7.41 15.91 3.78
CA THR A 78 -6.70 15.67 5.03
C THR A 78 -7.51 14.68 5.87
N GLU A 79 -6.83 13.85 6.60
CA GLU A 79 -7.44 12.83 7.44
C GLU A 79 -7.09 13.13 8.89
N HIS A 80 -8.10 13.20 9.75
CA HIS A 80 -7.93 13.30 11.19
C HIS A 80 -8.36 11.98 11.82
N TYR A 81 -7.44 11.32 12.51
CA TYR A 81 -7.69 10.05 13.17
C TYR A 81 -7.96 10.28 14.66
N ASP A 82 -9.01 9.66 15.17
CA ASP A 82 -9.23 9.53 16.60
C ASP A 82 -8.36 8.38 17.13
N ALA A 83 -7.74 8.57 18.32
CA ALA A 83 -6.82 7.59 18.91
C ALA A 83 -7.40 6.16 19.05
N ASN A 84 -8.72 6.03 19.13
CA ASN A 84 -9.44 4.78 19.29
C ASN A 84 -10.24 4.35 18.04
N SER A 85 -10.12 5.08 16.93
CA SER A 85 -10.86 4.82 15.70
C SER A 85 -9.96 4.89 14.49
N ARG A 86 -10.02 3.84 13.64
CA ARG A 86 -9.37 3.82 12.33
C ARG A 86 -10.17 4.54 11.22
N LYS A 87 -11.36 5.05 11.53
CA LYS A 87 -12.17 5.79 10.56
C LYS A 87 -11.81 7.26 10.67
N PRO A 88 -11.07 7.81 9.69
CA PRO A 88 -10.72 9.22 9.72
C PRO A 88 -11.98 10.08 9.53
N THR A 89 -11.99 11.22 10.19
CA THR A 89 -12.83 12.33 9.74
C THR A 89 -12.14 12.94 8.53
N VAL A 90 -12.82 12.91 7.39
CA VAL A 90 -12.30 13.42 6.12
C VAL A 90 -12.66 14.89 5.99
N GLU A 91 -11.66 15.74 5.86
CA GLU A 91 -11.83 17.12 5.42
C GLU A 91 -11.24 17.27 4.03
N TYR A 92 -12.02 17.83 3.09
CA TYR A 92 -11.53 18.04 1.74
C TYR A 92 -10.43 19.11 1.72
N GLY A 93 -9.22 18.69 1.33
CA GLY A 93 -8.05 19.53 1.21
C GLY A 93 -8.11 20.42 -0.05
N LYS A 94 -7.25 21.42 -0.08
CA LYS A 94 -7.17 22.36 -1.21
C LYS A 94 -5.92 22.16 -2.06
N ASP A 95 -4.96 21.39 -1.59
CA ASP A 95 -3.70 21.21 -2.27
C ASP A 95 -3.24 19.74 -2.26
N ILE A 96 -2.44 19.42 -3.28
CA ILE A 96 -1.93 18.08 -3.51
C ILE A 96 -0.88 17.66 -2.47
N ASN A 97 -0.11 18.61 -1.91
CA ASN A 97 0.93 18.27 -0.94
C ASN A 97 0.32 17.72 0.35
N GLY A 98 -0.81 18.27 0.79
CA GLY A 98 -1.59 17.73 1.90
C GLY A 98 -2.09 16.31 1.62
N ASP A 99 -2.52 16.02 0.39
CA ASP A 99 -2.93 14.65 0.00
C ASP A 99 -1.75 13.67 -0.04
N LEU A 100 -0.58 14.12 -0.50
CA LEU A 100 0.63 13.29 -0.56
C LEU A 100 1.22 13.03 0.84
N SER A 101 1.16 14.00 1.75
CA SER A 101 1.74 13.89 3.10
C SER A 101 1.10 12.80 3.97
N ARG A 102 -0.19 12.50 3.75
CA ARG A 102 -0.93 11.48 4.51
C ARG A 102 -0.72 10.05 4.00
N ARG A 103 0.02 9.85 2.91
CA ARG A 103 0.26 8.53 2.33
C ARG A 103 1.22 7.70 3.19
N ASP A 104 1.24 6.39 2.93
CA ASP A 104 2.01 5.43 3.74
C ASP A 104 3.52 5.62 3.61
N PHE A 105 4.04 5.64 2.37
CA PHE A 105 5.47 5.73 2.09
C PHE A 105 5.76 6.76 1.00
N THR A 106 6.97 7.34 1.05
CA THR A 106 7.46 8.35 0.09
C THR A 106 7.35 7.88 -1.35
N VAL A 107 7.69 6.61 -1.61
CA VAL A 107 7.59 5.98 -2.95
C VAL A 107 6.15 5.89 -3.48
N ASN A 108 5.16 6.06 -2.62
CA ASN A 108 3.74 6.15 -2.96
C ASN A 108 3.18 7.59 -2.78
N ALA A 109 4.03 8.54 -2.38
CA ALA A 109 3.67 9.94 -2.15
C ALA A 109 4.18 10.86 -3.28
N MET A 110 4.22 10.33 -4.49
CA MET A 110 4.56 11.05 -5.73
C MET A 110 3.31 11.24 -6.58
N ALA A 111 3.30 12.29 -7.38
CA ALA A 111 2.20 12.59 -8.30
C ALA A 111 2.70 13.05 -9.67
N LEU A 112 1.87 12.87 -10.69
CA LEU A 112 2.04 13.46 -12.01
C LEU A 112 0.77 14.24 -12.34
N GLU A 113 0.84 15.57 -12.28
CA GLU A 113 -0.29 16.41 -12.66
C GLU A 113 -0.47 16.44 -14.18
N LEU A 114 -1.71 16.20 -14.63
CA LEU A 114 -2.04 15.98 -16.04
C LEU A 114 -2.91 17.10 -16.64
N THR A 115 -3.29 18.08 -15.84
CA THR A 115 -4.19 19.17 -16.24
C THR A 115 -3.48 20.48 -16.57
N THR A 116 -2.19 20.55 -16.31
CA THR A 116 -1.27 21.60 -16.76
C THR A 116 -0.99 21.50 -18.27
N ASP A 117 -0.35 22.50 -18.87
CA ASP A 117 -0.03 22.47 -20.29
C ASP A 117 1.02 21.39 -20.64
N LYS A 118 1.90 21.11 -19.70
CA LYS A 118 2.82 19.95 -19.74
C LYS A 118 2.67 19.20 -18.43
N PRO A 119 2.63 17.86 -18.46
CA PRO A 119 2.60 17.08 -17.22
C PRO A 119 3.70 17.52 -16.25
N GLU A 120 3.34 17.72 -14.98
CA GLU A 120 4.25 18.16 -13.92
C GLU A 120 4.43 17.06 -12.89
N PHE A 121 5.69 16.68 -12.67
CA PHE A 121 6.02 15.69 -11.64
C PHE A 121 6.17 16.38 -10.29
N ILE A 122 5.48 15.87 -9.27
CA ILE A 122 5.39 16.42 -7.92
C ILE A 122 5.89 15.37 -6.94
N ASP A 123 7.00 15.67 -6.26
CA ASP A 123 7.67 14.78 -5.29
C ASP A 123 8.17 15.57 -4.09
N PRO A 124 7.28 15.98 -3.18
CA PRO A 124 7.67 16.82 -2.03
C PRO A 124 8.43 16.05 -0.94
N PHE A 125 8.47 14.73 -1.00
CA PHE A 125 9.04 13.86 0.04
C PHE A 125 10.23 13.01 -0.45
N ASN A 126 10.81 13.34 -1.59
CA ASN A 126 11.95 12.62 -2.20
C ASN A 126 11.66 11.13 -2.50
N GLY A 127 10.43 10.81 -2.87
CA GLY A 127 10.02 9.45 -3.20
C GLY A 127 10.78 8.86 -4.39
N LEU A 128 11.19 9.69 -5.38
CA LEU A 128 12.01 9.26 -6.51
C LEU A 128 13.42 8.82 -6.06
N GLN A 129 14.01 9.53 -5.11
CA GLN A 129 15.30 9.15 -4.53
C GLN A 129 15.16 7.84 -3.77
N ASP A 130 14.17 7.71 -2.90
CA ASP A 130 13.91 6.48 -2.13
C ASP A 130 13.62 5.28 -3.05
N LEU A 131 12.95 5.52 -4.18
CA LEU A 131 12.72 4.49 -5.20
C LEU A 131 14.05 4.01 -5.83
N ALA A 132 14.94 4.95 -6.14
CA ALA A 132 16.26 4.63 -6.69
C ALA A 132 17.18 3.92 -5.67
N GLU A 133 17.10 4.32 -4.40
CA GLU A 133 17.84 3.72 -3.28
C GLU A 133 17.20 2.42 -2.74
N LYS A 134 16.03 2.03 -3.28
CA LYS A 134 15.24 0.88 -2.82
C LYS A 134 14.96 0.93 -1.31
N THR A 135 14.53 2.08 -0.81
CA THR A 135 14.31 2.33 0.61
C THR A 135 12.86 2.72 0.87
N LEU A 136 12.27 2.18 1.94
CA LEU A 136 10.94 2.56 2.42
C LEU A 136 11.06 3.55 3.57
N ARG A 137 10.60 4.78 3.33
CA ARG A 137 10.44 5.87 4.32
C ARG A 137 9.00 6.36 4.33
N THR A 138 8.58 6.92 5.45
CA THR A 138 7.30 7.63 5.55
C THR A 138 7.46 9.10 5.15
N PRO A 139 6.44 9.76 4.56
CA PRO A 139 6.50 11.18 4.22
C PRO A 139 6.73 12.11 5.43
N GLY A 140 6.25 11.70 6.62
CA GLY A 140 6.44 12.37 7.89
C GLY A 140 7.08 11.45 8.93
N LEU A 141 6.87 11.73 10.22
CA LEU A 141 7.37 10.90 11.31
C LEU A 141 6.69 9.51 11.26
N PRO A 142 7.47 8.40 11.34
CA PRO A 142 6.91 7.06 11.30
C PRO A 142 5.87 6.79 12.40
N ASN A 143 6.12 7.30 13.62
CA ASN A 143 5.19 7.12 14.74
C ASN A 143 3.82 7.77 14.46
N ASP A 144 3.79 8.95 13.85
CA ASP A 144 2.54 9.61 13.50
C ASP A 144 1.80 8.80 12.42
N SER A 145 2.52 8.39 11.38
CA SER A 145 1.95 7.58 10.30
C SER A 145 1.32 6.27 10.79
N PHE A 146 1.98 5.56 11.73
CA PHE A 146 1.48 4.30 12.27
C PHE A 146 0.42 4.47 13.35
N ASN A 147 0.40 5.62 14.04
CA ASN A 147 -0.71 6.00 14.90
C ASN A 147 -1.97 6.31 14.11
N ASP A 148 -1.85 6.92 12.93
CA ASP A 148 -2.97 7.19 12.03
C ASP A 148 -3.59 5.91 11.47
N ASP A 149 -2.80 5.03 10.84
CA ASP A 149 -3.25 3.72 10.39
C ASP A 149 -2.22 2.63 10.71
N PRO A 150 -2.42 1.85 11.78
CA PRO A 150 -1.51 0.77 12.18
C PRO A 150 -1.30 -0.31 11.10
N LEU A 151 -2.22 -0.46 10.14
CA LEU A 151 -2.02 -1.40 9.02
C LEU A 151 -0.81 -1.04 8.17
N ARG A 152 -0.36 0.22 8.17
CA ARG A 152 0.83 0.65 7.45
C ARG A 152 2.10 -0.10 7.89
N MET A 153 2.12 -0.61 9.13
CA MET A 153 3.21 -1.48 9.61
C MET A 153 3.27 -2.80 8.82
N MET A 154 2.13 -3.46 8.59
CA MET A 154 2.08 -4.65 7.72
C MET A 154 2.36 -4.31 6.25
N ARG A 155 1.87 -3.14 5.80
CA ARG A 155 2.17 -2.65 4.44
C ARG A 155 3.66 -2.39 4.23
N ALA A 156 4.42 -1.97 5.27
CA ALA A 156 5.88 -1.88 5.21
C ALA A 156 6.51 -3.24 4.89
N ALA A 157 6.14 -4.30 5.62
CA ALA A 157 6.62 -5.66 5.37
C ALA A 157 6.22 -6.14 3.95
N ARG A 158 4.98 -5.86 3.52
CA ARG A 158 4.51 -6.18 2.18
C ARG A 158 5.31 -5.47 1.09
N PHE A 159 5.50 -4.16 1.18
CA PHE A 159 6.25 -3.44 0.15
C PHE A 159 7.73 -3.82 0.13
N ALA A 160 8.35 -4.06 1.29
CA ALA A 160 9.70 -4.61 1.35
C ALA A 160 9.81 -5.96 0.60
N SER A 161 8.79 -6.81 0.74
CA SER A 161 8.67 -8.11 0.08
C SER A 161 8.40 -8.00 -1.44
N GLN A 162 7.45 -7.14 -1.84
CA GLN A 162 7.02 -6.99 -3.23
C GLN A 162 8.01 -6.20 -4.12
N LEU A 163 8.69 -5.22 -3.54
CA LEU A 163 9.60 -4.32 -4.26
C LEU A 163 11.06 -4.71 -4.08
N ASP A 164 11.34 -5.62 -3.14
CA ASP A 164 12.68 -5.95 -2.66
C ASP A 164 13.44 -4.71 -2.14
N PHE A 165 12.75 -3.92 -1.29
CA PHE A 165 13.27 -2.69 -0.69
C PHE A 165 13.63 -2.92 0.76
N GLU A 166 14.63 -2.15 1.25
CA GLU A 166 14.97 -2.10 2.67
C GLU A 166 14.06 -1.08 3.39
N ILE A 167 13.79 -1.37 4.66
CA ILE A 167 13.04 -0.43 5.51
C ILE A 167 14.03 0.44 6.28
N GLU A 168 13.84 1.76 6.24
CA GLU A 168 14.66 2.69 7.00
C GLU A 168 14.66 2.33 8.50
N PRO A 169 15.81 2.44 9.22
CA PRO A 169 15.90 2.08 10.63
C PRO A 169 14.89 2.80 11.54
N ALA A 170 14.58 4.07 11.26
CA ALA A 170 13.58 4.82 12.03
C ALA A 170 12.18 4.21 11.87
N VAL A 171 11.82 3.78 10.65
CA VAL A 171 10.56 3.10 10.36
C VAL A 171 10.50 1.75 11.07
N LEU A 172 11.58 0.94 11.01
CA LEU A 172 11.67 -0.34 11.72
C LEU A 172 11.51 -0.19 13.24
N ASN A 173 12.17 0.80 13.82
CA ASN A 173 12.08 1.07 15.26
C ASN A 173 10.64 1.46 15.64
N SER A 174 10.00 2.30 14.85
CA SER A 174 8.60 2.70 15.06
C SER A 174 7.64 1.50 14.96
N ILE A 175 7.86 0.58 14.02
CA ILE A 175 7.07 -0.65 13.92
C ILE A 175 7.18 -1.47 15.21
N LYS A 176 8.40 -1.68 15.72
CA LYS A 176 8.62 -2.43 16.97
C LYS A 176 7.93 -1.79 18.17
N GLU A 177 8.00 -0.46 18.27
CA GLU A 177 7.39 0.31 19.35
C GLU A 177 5.86 0.24 19.31
N LEU A 178 5.28 0.37 18.13
CA LEU A 178 3.84 0.51 17.92
C LEU A 178 3.14 -0.78 17.47
N ALA A 179 3.84 -1.93 17.40
CA ALA A 179 3.27 -3.20 16.96
C ALA A 179 1.93 -3.53 17.64
N HIS A 180 1.82 -3.26 18.95
CA HIS A 180 0.61 -3.51 19.74
C HIS A 180 -0.64 -2.83 19.17
N ARG A 181 -0.50 -1.73 18.44
CA ARG A 181 -1.64 -1.02 17.83
C ARG A 181 -2.30 -1.77 16.68
N ILE A 182 -1.65 -2.81 16.13
CA ILE A 182 -2.25 -3.63 15.08
C ILE A 182 -3.56 -4.29 15.52
N SER A 183 -3.76 -4.46 16.83
CA SER A 183 -4.95 -5.07 17.43
C SER A 183 -6.26 -4.35 17.11
N ILE A 184 -6.24 -3.07 16.72
CA ILE A 184 -7.44 -2.33 16.30
C ILE A 184 -7.84 -2.59 14.84
N ILE A 185 -6.98 -3.27 14.08
CA ILE A 185 -7.23 -3.58 12.67
C ILE A 185 -8.04 -4.87 12.55
N SER A 186 -9.00 -4.89 11.65
CA SER A 186 -9.83 -6.08 11.44
C SER A 186 -9.03 -7.24 10.83
N ALA A 187 -9.40 -8.47 11.19
CA ALA A 187 -8.73 -9.68 10.72
C ALA A 187 -8.73 -9.78 9.19
N GLU A 188 -9.77 -9.31 8.50
CA GLU A 188 -9.84 -9.33 7.04
C GLU A 188 -8.74 -8.47 6.41
N ARG A 189 -8.51 -7.24 6.95
CA ARG A 189 -7.43 -6.36 6.43
C ARG A 189 -6.05 -6.94 6.71
N VAL A 190 -5.86 -7.55 7.88
CA VAL A 190 -4.61 -8.26 8.24
C VAL A 190 -4.38 -9.42 7.28
N ARG A 191 -5.39 -10.28 7.07
CA ARG A 191 -5.33 -11.39 6.11
C ARG A 191 -4.98 -10.92 4.70
N ASP A 192 -5.62 -9.84 4.23
CA ASP A 192 -5.40 -9.33 2.88
C ASP A 192 -3.96 -8.83 2.68
N GLU A 193 -3.37 -8.15 3.67
CA GLU A 193 -1.96 -7.75 3.60
C GLU A 193 -1.02 -8.96 3.70
N PHE A 194 -1.31 -9.93 4.58
CA PHE A 194 -0.52 -11.15 4.69
C PHE A 194 -0.57 -12.00 3.42
N THR A 195 -1.75 -12.16 2.82
CA THR A 195 -1.90 -12.82 1.51
C THR A 195 -1.01 -12.17 0.45
N LYS A 196 -0.98 -10.83 0.40
CA LYS A 196 -0.12 -10.11 -0.55
C LYS A 196 1.38 -10.28 -0.26
N ILE A 197 1.77 -10.52 0.99
CA ILE A 197 3.14 -10.88 1.35
C ILE A 197 3.46 -12.27 0.79
N LEU A 198 2.60 -13.25 1.04
CA LEU A 198 2.79 -14.62 0.54
C LEU A 198 2.89 -14.69 -0.99
N MET A 199 2.10 -13.88 -1.69
CA MET A 199 2.07 -13.80 -3.16
C MET A 199 3.14 -12.85 -3.75
N SER A 200 4.05 -12.33 -2.94
CA SER A 200 5.12 -11.44 -3.41
C SER A 200 6.30 -12.22 -3.99
N SER A 201 7.19 -11.50 -4.67
CA SER A 201 8.42 -12.07 -5.22
C SER A 201 9.42 -12.54 -4.15
N ASN A 202 9.31 -12.03 -2.92
CA ASN A 202 10.21 -12.38 -1.80
C ASN A 202 9.43 -12.50 -0.47
N PRO A 203 8.58 -13.54 -0.32
CA PRO A 203 7.75 -13.70 0.88
C PRO A 203 8.57 -13.92 2.15
N ARG A 204 9.75 -14.56 2.06
CA ARG A 204 10.70 -14.72 3.19
C ARG A 204 10.97 -13.38 3.85
N LYS A 205 11.32 -12.36 3.06
CA LYS A 205 11.63 -11.00 3.57
C LYS A 205 10.47 -10.42 4.36
N GLY A 206 9.26 -10.50 3.81
CA GLY A 206 8.06 -9.99 4.48
C GLY A 206 7.72 -10.73 5.77
N ILE A 207 7.76 -12.07 5.75
CA ILE A 207 7.48 -12.90 6.93
C ILE A 207 8.53 -12.64 8.02
N THR A 208 9.82 -12.61 7.65
CA THR A 208 10.91 -12.32 8.60
C THR A 208 10.73 -10.95 9.25
N LEU A 209 10.37 -9.93 8.48
CA LEU A 209 10.07 -8.59 9.02
C LEU A 209 8.91 -8.62 10.02
N LEU A 210 7.82 -9.35 9.73
CA LEU A 210 6.70 -9.49 10.67
C LEU A 210 7.15 -10.15 11.98
N VAL A 211 8.00 -11.18 11.92
CA VAL A 211 8.50 -11.87 13.09
C VAL A 211 9.49 -11.00 13.87
N ASP A 212 10.46 -10.38 13.21
CA ASP A 212 11.52 -9.61 13.85
C ASP A 212 11.05 -8.27 14.45
N THR A 213 9.88 -7.80 14.01
CA THR A 213 9.23 -6.60 14.55
C THR A 213 8.19 -6.91 15.65
N GLY A 214 7.87 -8.17 15.89
CA GLY A 214 6.84 -8.59 16.85
C GLY A 214 5.41 -8.47 16.32
N LEU A 215 5.21 -8.06 15.07
CA LEU A 215 3.87 -8.02 14.48
C LEU A 215 3.26 -9.42 14.36
N ALA A 216 4.08 -10.43 13.99
CA ALA A 216 3.63 -11.81 13.85
C ALA A 216 3.10 -12.38 15.16
N ASP A 217 3.66 -12.03 16.31
CA ASP A 217 3.19 -12.49 17.62
C ASP A 217 1.72 -12.07 17.89
N LEU A 218 1.27 -11.00 17.27
CA LEU A 218 -0.05 -10.42 17.48
C LEU A 218 -1.08 -10.84 16.42
N VAL A 219 -0.63 -11.12 15.19
CA VAL A 219 -1.54 -11.39 14.06
C VAL A 219 -1.53 -12.84 13.58
N LEU A 220 -0.40 -13.55 13.76
CA LEU A 220 -0.15 -14.93 13.34
C LEU A 220 0.84 -15.61 14.28
N PRO A 221 0.50 -15.78 15.58
CA PRO A 221 1.42 -16.24 16.62
C PRO A 221 1.98 -17.66 16.39
N GLU A 222 1.40 -18.42 15.47
CA GLU A 222 1.89 -19.73 15.06
C GLU A 222 3.25 -19.63 14.38
N ILE A 223 3.49 -18.57 13.58
CA ILE A 223 4.72 -18.43 12.80
C ILE A 223 5.96 -18.24 13.69
N PRO A 224 6.02 -17.26 14.63
CA PRO A 224 7.20 -17.12 15.50
C PRO A 224 7.42 -18.32 16.43
N LYS A 225 6.36 -19.07 16.78
CA LYS A 225 6.50 -20.29 17.60
C LYS A 225 7.27 -21.39 16.89
N LEU A 226 7.26 -21.46 15.57
CA LEU A 226 8.04 -22.42 14.80
C LEU A 226 9.55 -22.28 15.03
N ARG A 227 10.05 -21.13 15.48
CA ARG A 227 11.46 -20.91 15.86
C ARG A 227 11.87 -21.66 17.13
N LEU A 228 10.90 -22.08 17.94
CA LEU A 228 11.15 -22.77 19.21
C LEU A 228 11.01 -24.29 19.08
N GLU A 229 10.54 -24.80 17.95
CA GLU A 229 10.33 -26.20 17.71
C GLU A 229 11.55 -26.81 17.01
N VAL A 230 12.04 -27.93 17.56
CA VAL A 230 13.09 -28.73 16.96
C VAL A 230 12.45 -29.93 16.27
N ASP A 231 12.74 -30.10 14.98
CA ASP A 231 12.28 -31.29 14.25
C ASP A 231 12.97 -32.55 14.81
N GLU A 232 12.21 -33.38 15.52
CA GLU A 232 12.72 -34.62 16.18
C GLU A 232 13.28 -35.64 15.17
N HIS A 233 12.87 -35.55 13.89
CA HIS A 233 13.30 -36.48 12.84
C HIS A 233 14.52 -36.00 12.06
N HIS A 234 14.83 -34.70 12.09
CA HIS A 234 15.94 -34.09 11.34
C HIS A 234 16.79 -33.22 12.26
N HIS A 235 17.44 -33.80 13.21
CA HIS A 235 18.25 -33.34 14.36
C HIS A 235 18.94 -31.95 14.31
N HIS A 236 18.74 -31.10 13.27
CA HIS A 236 19.45 -29.83 13.13
C HIS A 236 18.68 -28.75 12.29
N LYS A 237 17.38 -28.90 11.97
CA LYS A 237 16.65 -27.87 11.21
C LYS A 237 15.64 -27.16 12.10
N ASP A 238 15.80 -25.84 12.19
CA ASP A 238 14.77 -24.93 12.69
C ASP A 238 13.50 -25.09 11.84
N VAL A 239 12.38 -25.47 12.47
CA VAL A 239 11.10 -25.69 11.78
C VAL A 239 10.66 -24.43 11.05
N TYR A 240 10.94 -23.24 11.60
CA TYR A 240 10.66 -21.97 10.96
C TYR A 240 11.40 -21.83 9.61
N GLU A 241 12.71 -22.00 9.61
CA GLU A 241 13.53 -21.92 8.38
C GLU A 241 13.13 -22.99 7.34
N HIS A 242 12.81 -24.19 7.81
CA HIS A 242 12.31 -25.25 6.94
C HIS A 242 10.97 -24.84 6.30
N SER A 243 10.02 -24.34 7.07
CA SER A 243 8.69 -23.93 6.57
C SER A 243 8.79 -22.80 5.52
N ILE A 244 9.65 -21.81 5.75
CA ILE A 244 9.89 -20.75 4.77
C ILE A 244 10.55 -21.31 3.50
N THR A 245 11.51 -22.21 3.62
CA THR A 245 12.14 -22.86 2.47
C THR A 245 11.13 -23.66 1.64
N VAL A 246 10.21 -24.38 2.30
CA VAL A 246 9.13 -25.10 1.62
C VAL A 246 8.20 -24.14 0.86
N LEU A 247 7.88 -22.97 1.46
CA LEU A 247 7.10 -21.94 0.79
C LEU A 247 7.82 -21.43 -0.47
N GLU A 248 9.11 -21.11 -0.38
CA GLU A 248 9.90 -20.66 -1.53
C GLU A 248 9.93 -21.72 -2.64
N GLN A 249 10.15 -22.98 -2.29
CA GLN A 249 10.11 -24.08 -3.26
C GLN A 249 8.73 -24.30 -3.87
N ALA A 250 7.65 -24.08 -3.11
CA ALA A 250 6.29 -24.16 -3.66
C ALA A 250 6.06 -23.06 -4.71
N ILE A 251 6.53 -21.84 -4.44
CA ILE A 251 6.45 -20.71 -5.39
C ILE A 251 7.22 -21.00 -6.68
N GLU A 252 8.42 -21.60 -6.61
CA GLU A 252 9.19 -21.99 -7.80
C GLU A 252 8.44 -23.00 -8.72
N HIS A 253 7.44 -23.69 -8.17
CA HIS A 253 6.63 -24.65 -8.92
C HIS A 253 5.27 -24.11 -9.39
N GLU A 254 4.89 -22.88 -9.02
CA GLU A 254 3.60 -22.29 -9.36
C GLU A 254 3.35 -22.25 -10.87
N ASP A 255 4.35 -21.90 -11.67
CA ASP A 255 4.24 -21.87 -13.14
C ASP A 255 3.83 -23.23 -13.72
N ARG A 256 4.25 -24.34 -13.11
CA ARG A 256 3.90 -25.70 -13.53
C ARG A 256 2.46 -26.06 -13.17
N LEU A 257 1.88 -25.36 -12.19
CA LEU A 257 0.53 -25.61 -11.67
C LEU A 257 -0.51 -24.62 -12.23
N GLY A 258 -0.11 -23.74 -13.16
CA GLY A 258 -0.98 -22.77 -13.81
C GLY A 258 -1.13 -21.44 -13.08
N GLY A 259 -0.17 -21.09 -12.23
CA GLY A 259 -0.09 -19.83 -11.51
C GLY A 259 -0.35 -19.96 -10.02
N PRO A 260 -0.26 -18.85 -9.25
CA PRO A 260 -0.42 -18.87 -7.81
C PRO A 260 -1.83 -19.30 -7.43
N ASN A 261 -1.93 -20.45 -6.78
CA ASN A 261 -3.16 -21.00 -6.23
C ASN A 261 -3.08 -20.98 -4.70
N LEU A 262 -3.30 -19.81 -4.11
CA LEU A 262 -3.56 -19.72 -2.67
C LEU A 262 -5.02 -20.11 -2.42
N VAL A 263 -5.23 -21.38 -2.06
CA VAL A 263 -6.48 -21.80 -1.41
C VAL A 263 -6.29 -21.54 0.09
N ILE A 264 -6.84 -20.43 0.54
CA ILE A 264 -6.93 -20.10 1.99
C ILE A 264 -8.34 -20.42 2.46
#